data_825e2ad4d629e94c160f7ffed5249bc3
#
_entry.id   825e2ad4d629e94c160f7ffed5249bc3
#
_cell.length_a   1.000
_cell.length_b   1.000
_cell.length_c   1.000
_cell.angle_alpha   90.00
_cell.angle_beta   90.00
_cell.angle_gamma   90.00
#
_symmetry.space_group_name_H-M   'P 1'
#
loop_
_entity.id
_entity.type
_entity.pdbx_description
1 polymer ?
#
loop_
_entity_poly.entity_id
_entity_poly.type
_entity_poly.pdbx_seq_one_letter_code
_entity_poly.pdbx_strand_id
1 'polypeptide(L)'
;MKDMKDTARRRPLPDAEADGVIEGRNAVIEALRVGTAIDKIYIAKGETDKTLGHIASRARDAGIVVVEADRRKLDGISRTHAHQGVIALAAVREYVTVESILSAAAERGEPPLLVVCDEISDPHNLGAILRTAECAGAHGVIIPKRRSAGLTAVVAKTSAGAVSYIPVARVANIPSLLKDLKKQGAVSYTHLTLPTT
;
A
#
# COMPACT_ATOMS: atom_id res chain seq x y z
N MET A 1 -38.74 3.97 16.87
CA MET A 1 -37.61 4.65 16.26
C MET A 1 -36.41 3.73 16.39
N LYS A 2 -36.11 2.98 15.35
CA LYS A 2 -35.05 1.93 15.35
C LYS A 2 -34.09 2.31 14.24
N ASP A 3 -32.92 2.81 14.62
CA ASP A 3 -31.78 2.93 13.72
C ASP A 3 -31.21 1.54 13.43
N MET A 4 -31.55 1.02 12.28
CA MET A 4 -30.88 -0.13 11.70
C MET A 4 -29.61 0.36 11.01
N LYS A 5 -28.47 0.25 11.69
CA LYS A 5 -27.16 0.31 11.06
C LYS A 5 -27.02 -0.91 10.16
N ASP A 6 -27.12 -0.64 8.87
CA ASP A 6 -26.84 -1.59 7.80
C ASP A 6 -25.34 -1.91 7.78
N THR A 7 -24.95 -2.92 8.56
CA THR A 7 -23.63 -3.55 8.42
C THR A 7 -23.69 -4.45 7.19
N ALA A 8 -23.46 -3.88 6.02
CA ALA A 8 -23.24 -4.64 4.80
C ALA A 8 -22.17 -5.71 5.05
N ARG A 9 -22.61 -6.96 5.22
CA ARG A 9 -21.75 -8.15 5.30
C ARG A 9 -20.87 -8.17 4.05
N ARG A 10 -19.59 -7.83 4.21
CA ARG A 10 -18.57 -8.04 3.18
C ARG A 10 -18.60 -9.52 2.80
N ARG A 11 -18.99 -9.80 1.58
CA ARG A 11 -18.99 -11.15 1.01
C ARG A 11 -17.52 -11.55 0.86
N PRO A 12 -17.10 -12.73 1.36
CA PRO A 12 -15.73 -13.22 1.12
C PRO A 12 -15.49 -13.34 -0.38
N LEU A 13 -14.37 -12.79 -0.81
CA LEU A 13 -13.92 -12.87 -2.19
C LEU A 13 -13.43 -14.29 -2.52
N PRO A 14 -13.51 -14.81 -3.80
CA PRO A 14 -13.16 -16.19 -4.13
C PRO A 14 -11.67 -16.51 -3.90
N ASP A 15 -11.33 -17.81 -3.77
CA ASP A 15 -10.00 -18.36 -3.42
C ASP A 15 -8.78 -17.84 -4.22
N ALA A 16 -8.99 -17.17 -5.38
CA ALA A 16 -7.94 -16.48 -6.13
C ALA A 16 -7.28 -15.32 -5.35
N GLU A 17 -7.88 -14.89 -4.27
CA GLU A 17 -7.46 -13.74 -3.44
C GLU A 17 -6.52 -14.12 -2.30
N ALA A 18 -6.38 -15.39 -1.98
CA ALA A 18 -5.46 -15.83 -0.92
C ALA A 18 -4.01 -15.38 -1.16
N ASP A 19 -3.65 -15.03 -2.40
CA ASP A 19 -2.33 -14.53 -2.79
C ASP A 19 -2.34 -13.07 -3.28
N GLY A 20 -3.47 -12.37 -3.19
CA GLY A 20 -3.53 -10.94 -3.50
C GLY A 20 -3.47 -10.56 -4.98
N VAL A 21 -3.65 -11.50 -5.91
CA VAL A 21 -3.70 -11.22 -7.35
C VAL A 21 -5.14 -11.26 -7.85
N ILE A 22 -5.63 -10.14 -8.39
CA ILE A 22 -6.98 -9.99 -8.96
C ILE A 22 -6.81 -9.83 -10.47
N GLU A 23 -7.28 -10.78 -11.26
CA GLU A 23 -7.06 -10.84 -12.70
C GLU A 23 -8.35 -10.63 -13.49
N GLY A 24 -8.22 -9.89 -14.60
CA GLY A 24 -9.31 -9.66 -15.53
C GLY A 24 -10.16 -8.44 -15.20
N ARG A 25 -10.81 -7.90 -16.26
CA ARG A 25 -11.49 -6.60 -16.23
C ARG A 25 -12.63 -6.55 -15.21
N ASN A 26 -13.49 -7.57 -15.23
CA ASN A 26 -14.66 -7.60 -14.36
C ASN A 26 -14.26 -7.73 -12.87
N ALA A 27 -13.27 -8.58 -12.56
CA ALA A 27 -12.79 -8.75 -11.20
C ALA A 27 -12.16 -7.46 -10.65
N VAL A 28 -11.36 -6.76 -11.47
CA VAL A 28 -10.75 -5.49 -11.07
C VAL A 28 -11.80 -4.39 -10.90
N ILE A 29 -12.79 -4.31 -11.80
CA ILE A 29 -13.91 -3.36 -11.65
C ILE A 29 -14.69 -3.62 -10.36
N GLU A 30 -14.97 -4.87 -10.07
CA GLU A 30 -15.68 -5.24 -8.84
C GLU A 30 -14.87 -4.93 -7.60
N ALA A 31 -13.57 -5.25 -7.59
CA ALA A 31 -12.67 -4.90 -6.50
C ALA A 31 -12.65 -3.37 -6.23
N LEU A 32 -12.59 -2.56 -7.29
CA LEU A 32 -12.69 -1.11 -7.19
C LEU A 32 -14.06 -0.64 -6.69
N ARG A 33 -15.14 -1.35 -7.06
CA ARG A 33 -16.51 -1.00 -6.66
C ARG A 33 -16.77 -1.25 -5.18
N VAL A 34 -16.28 -2.39 -4.67
CA VAL A 34 -16.49 -2.78 -3.25
C VAL A 34 -15.46 -2.14 -2.31
N GLY A 35 -14.48 -1.39 -2.85
CA GLY A 35 -13.45 -0.72 -2.04
C GLY A 35 -12.41 -1.69 -1.48
N THR A 36 -12.08 -2.76 -2.22
CA THR A 36 -10.96 -3.64 -1.84
C THR A 36 -9.68 -2.83 -1.73
N ALA A 37 -8.90 -3.07 -0.69
CA ALA A 37 -7.58 -2.45 -0.55
C ALA A 37 -6.67 -2.94 -1.68
N ILE A 38 -6.28 -2.05 -2.60
CA ILE A 38 -5.44 -2.35 -3.75
C ILE A 38 -4.11 -1.61 -3.61
N ASP A 39 -3.01 -2.37 -3.74
CA ASP A 39 -1.67 -1.80 -3.74
C ASP A 39 -1.37 -1.08 -5.06
N LYS A 40 -1.56 -1.76 -6.18
CA LYS A 40 -1.36 -1.20 -7.52
C LYS A 40 -2.13 -1.98 -8.57
N ILE A 41 -2.37 -1.34 -9.71
CA ILE A 41 -3.00 -1.95 -10.88
C ILE A 41 -2.01 -1.89 -12.05
N TYR A 42 -1.76 -3.04 -12.67
CA TYR A 42 -1.03 -3.15 -13.92
C TYR A 42 -1.99 -3.16 -15.09
N ILE A 43 -1.72 -2.33 -16.11
CA ILE A 43 -2.48 -2.30 -17.37
C ILE A 43 -1.50 -2.52 -18.50
N ALA A 44 -1.88 -3.37 -19.45
CA ALA A 44 -1.06 -3.67 -20.63
C ALA A 44 -0.91 -2.43 -21.52
N LYS A 45 0.34 -2.14 -21.92
CA LYS A 45 0.65 -1.06 -22.84
C LYS A 45 0.04 -1.31 -24.23
N GLY A 46 -0.42 -0.22 -24.87
CA GLY A 46 -0.90 -0.26 -26.25
C GLY A 46 -2.31 -0.80 -26.43
N GLU A 47 -2.98 -1.22 -25.37
CA GLU A 47 -4.39 -1.57 -25.44
C GLU A 47 -5.26 -0.32 -25.30
N THR A 48 -5.95 0.07 -26.38
CA THR A 48 -6.85 1.25 -26.44
C THR A 48 -8.29 0.91 -26.08
N ASP A 49 -8.49 -0.05 -25.19
CA ASP A 49 -9.82 -0.48 -24.77
C ASP A 49 -10.46 0.52 -23.81
N LYS A 50 -11.71 0.91 -24.09
CA LYS A 50 -12.48 1.87 -23.26
C LYS A 50 -12.62 1.38 -21.82
N THR A 51 -12.76 0.06 -21.61
CA THR A 51 -12.90 -0.53 -20.28
C THR A 51 -11.61 -0.36 -19.46
N LEU A 52 -10.44 -0.58 -20.07
CA LEU A 52 -9.15 -0.36 -19.40
C LEU A 52 -8.93 1.11 -19.07
N GLY A 53 -9.33 2.03 -19.97
CA GLY A 53 -9.32 3.47 -19.70
C GLY A 53 -10.21 3.84 -18.50
N HIS A 54 -11.40 3.25 -18.40
CA HIS A 54 -12.31 3.46 -17.28
C HIS A 54 -11.73 2.93 -15.95
N ILE A 55 -11.15 1.72 -15.97
CA ILE A 55 -10.45 1.15 -14.80
C ILE A 55 -9.33 2.08 -14.35
N ALA A 56 -8.49 2.56 -15.29
CA ALA A 56 -7.37 3.45 -14.99
C ALA A 56 -7.85 4.77 -14.36
N SER A 57 -8.94 5.36 -14.87
CA SER A 57 -9.51 6.59 -14.31
C SER A 57 -9.99 6.37 -12.89
N ARG A 58 -10.85 5.39 -12.66
CA ARG A 58 -11.38 5.07 -11.33
C ARG A 58 -10.29 4.74 -10.32
N ALA A 59 -9.25 4.03 -10.74
CA ALA A 59 -8.11 3.72 -9.88
C ALA A 59 -7.34 4.98 -9.47
N ARG A 60 -7.12 5.92 -10.41
CA ARG A 60 -6.46 7.21 -10.11
C ARG A 60 -7.31 8.07 -9.17
N ASP A 61 -8.63 8.12 -9.38
CA ASP A 61 -9.56 8.85 -8.53
C ASP A 61 -9.56 8.29 -7.09
N ALA A 62 -9.39 6.96 -6.95
CA ALA A 62 -9.22 6.29 -5.67
C ALA A 62 -7.79 6.39 -5.09
N GLY A 63 -6.87 7.13 -5.74
CA GLY A 63 -5.49 7.27 -5.29
C GLY A 63 -4.62 6.02 -5.47
N ILE A 64 -5.10 5.00 -6.20
CA ILE A 64 -4.39 3.75 -6.45
C ILE A 64 -3.36 3.97 -7.57
N VAL A 65 -2.18 3.39 -7.39
CA VAL A 65 -1.09 3.47 -8.38
C VAL A 65 -1.42 2.61 -9.59
N VAL A 66 -1.50 3.24 -10.76
CA VAL A 66 -1.65 2.56 -12.06
C VAL A 66 -0.29 2.52 -12.76
N VAL A 67 0.12 1.33 -13.18
CA VAL A 67 1.39 1.08 -13.85
C VAL A 67 1.11 0.48 -15.22
N GLU A 68 1.52 1.17 -16.28
CA GLU A 68 1.53 0.58 -17.62
C GLU A 68 2.72 -0.37 -17.75
N ALA A 69 2.46 -1.58 -18.20
CA ALA A 69 3.47 -2.63 -18.32
C ALA A 69 3.29 -3.44 -19.61
N ASP A 70 4.37 -4.05 -20.07
CA ASP A 70 4.32 -4.93 -21.22
C ASP A 70 3.49 -6.19 -20.87
N ARG A 71 2.82 -6.77 -21.86
CA ARG A 71 1.96 -7.95 -21.68
C ARG A 71 2.71 -9.11 -21.03
N ARG A 72 3.98 -9.31 -21.38
CA ARG A 72 4.86 -10.32 -20.76
C ARG A 72 4.97 -10.17 -19.24
N LYS A 73 4.96 -8.94 -18.74
CA LYS A 73 4.99 -8.68 -17.29
C LYS A 73 3.68 -9.10 -16.63
N LEU A 74 2.55 -8.84 -17.29
CA LEU A 74 1.25 -9.30 -16.81
C LEU A 74 1.18 -10.82 -16.81
N ASP A 75 1.63 -11.46 -17.91
CA ASP A 75 1.69 -12.93 -18.02
C ASP A 75 2.54 -13.55 -16.90
N GLY A 76 3.63 -12.90 -16.49
CA GLY A 76 4.49 -13.36 -15.40
C GLY A 76 3.89 -13.17 -13.99
N ILE A 77 2.92 -12.27 -13.82
CA ILE A 77 2.19 -12.06 -12.56
C ILE A 77 0.92 -12.93 -12.54
N SER A 78 0.32 -13.12 -13.71
CA SER A 78 -0.93 -13.85 -13.89
C SER A 78 -0.78 -15.32 -13.52
N ARG A 79 -1.81 -15.89 -12.91
CA ARG A 79 -1.90 -17.29 -12.55
C ARG A 79 -2.73 -18.09 -13.54
N THR A 80 -3.77 -17.45 -14.03
CA THR A 80 -4.76 -18.10 -14.93
C THR A 80 -4.49 -17.82 -16.39
N HIS A 81 -3.56 -16.90 -16.71
CA HIS A 81 -3.31 -16.34 -18.03
C HIS A 81 -4.54 -15.70 -18.69
N ALA A 82 -5.59 -15.42 -17.88
CA ALA A 82 -6.84 -14.81 -18.32
C ALA A 82 -6.97 -13.34 -17.89
N HIS A 83 -5.84 -12.63 -17.71
CA HIS A 83 -5.81 -11.28 -17.16
C HIS A 83 -6.46 -10.18 -18.03
N GLN A 84 -6.75 -10.45 -19.31
CA GLN A 84 -7.46 -9.52 -20.21
C GLN A 84 -6.84 -8.09 -20.25
N GLY A 85 -5.52 -7.99 -20.11
CA GLY A 85 -4.80 -6.72 -20.12
C GLY A 85 -4.80 -5.95 -18.78
N VAL A 86 -5.33 -6.51 -17.69
CA VAL A 86 -5.32 -5.86 -16.39
C VAL A 86 -5.15 -6.85 -15.24
N ILE A 87 -4.32 -6.46 -14.27
CA ILE A 87 -4.11 -7.18 -13.00
C ILE A 87 -4.03 -6.16 -11.87
N ALA A 88 -4.80 -6.36 -10.82
CA ALA A 88 -4.65 -5.62 -9.56
C ALA A 88 -3.94 -6.49 -8.52
N LEU A 89 -3.06 -5.88 -7.75
CA LEU A 89 -2.47 -6.48 -6.57
C LEU A 89 -3.21 -5.95 -5.35
N ALA A 90 -3.87 -6.82 -4.60
CA ALA A 90 -4.52 -6.46 -3.36
C ALA A 90 -3.48 -6.12 -2.29
N ALA A 91 -3.79 -5.14 -1.46
CA ALA A 91 -3.05 -4.86 -0.24
C ALA A 91 -3.69 -5.63 0.92
N VAL A 92 -2.87 -6.20 1.80
CA VAL A 92 -3.35 -6.92 2.99
C VAL A 92 -3.98 -5.99 4.02
N ARG A 93 -3.71 -4.69 3.90
CA ARG A 93 -4.24 -3.63 4.76
C ARG A 93 -4.34 -2.31 3.99
N GLU A 94 -5.30 -1.48 4.36
CA GLU A 94 -5.42 -0.11 3.84
C GLU A 94 -4.25 0.77 4.30
N TYR A 95 -3.80 1.65 3.41
CA TYR A 95 -2.85 2.69 3.75
C TYR A 95 -3.54 3.82 4.49
N VAL A 96 -2.82 4.43 5.41
CA VAL A 96 -3.29 5.60 6.16
C VAL A 96 -2.62 6.88 5.66
N THR A 97 -3.07 8.03 6.15
CA THR A 97 -2.39 9.30 5.88
C THR A 97 -1.31 9.57 6.94
N VAL A 98 -0.33 10.40 6.60
CA VAL A 98 0.71 10.81 7.56
C VAL A 98 0.08 11.58 8.73
N GLU A 99 -0.90 12.42 8.42
CA GLU A 99 -1.64 13.22 9.39
C GLU A 99 -2.35 12.33 10.42
N SER A 100 -2.95 11.21 9.99
CA SER A 100 -3.60 10.28 10.93
C SER A 100 -2.61 9.60 11.87
N ILE A 101 -1.38 9.31 11.39
CA ILE A 101 -0.32 8.75 12.25
C ILE A 101 0.11 9.79 13.30
N LEU A 102 0.30 11.04 12.87
CA LEU A 102 0.69 12.13 13.78
C LEU A 102 -0.39 12.42 14.81
N SER A 103 -1.66 12.43 14.40
CA SER A 103 -2.79 12.61 15.31
C SER A 103 -2.88 11.50 16.35
N ALA A 104 -2.68 10.25 15.95
CA ALA A 104 -2.69 9.11 16.87
C ALA A 104 -1.55 9.18 17.91
N ALA A 105 -0.36 9.67 17.52
CA ALA A 105 0.73 9.92 18.46
C ALA A 105 0.39 11.04 19.45
N ALA A 106 -0.19 12.13 18.96
CA ALA A 106 -0.60 13.27 19.78
C ALA A 106 -1.70 12.88 20.80
N GLU A 107 -2.67 12.05 20.40
CA GLU A 107 -3.72 11.53 21.28
C GLU A 107 -3.15 10.67 22.43
N ARG A 108 -2.00 10.01 22.20
CA ARG A 108 -1.27 9.27 23.24
C ARG A 108 -0.38 10.15 24.11
N GLY A 109 -0.21 11.42 23.76
CA GLY A 109 0.73 12.32 24.42
C GLY A 109 2.20 11.98 24.15
N GLU A 110 2.49 11.25 23.06
CA GLU A 110 3.82 10.76 22.72
C GLU A 110 4.42 11.56 21.56
N PRO A 111 5.75 11.85 21.61
CA PRO A 111 6.43 12.43 20.45
C PRO A 111 6.41 11.40 19.29
N PRO A 112 6.00 11.79 18.07
CA PRO A 112 5.86 10.84 16.97
C PRO A 112 7.22 10.28 16.53
N LEU A 113 7.35 8.95 16.54
CA LEU A 113 8.47 8.21 15.96
C LEU A 113 8.02 7.62 14.62
N LEU A 114 8.60 8.09 13.51
CA LEU A 114 8.27 7.67 12.15
C LEU A 114 9.48 6.99 11.50
N VAL A 115 9.24 5.85 10.86
CA VAL A 115 10.25 5.19 10.01
C VAL A 115 9.96 5.54 8.56
N VAL A 116 10.89 6.18 7.88
CA VAL A 116 10.76 6.57 6.47
C VAL A 116 11.64 5.67 5.62
N CYS A 117 11.00 4.91 4.72
CA CYS A 117 11.68 3.99 3.81
C CYS A 117 11.68 4.60 2.41
N ASP A 118 12.85 4.79 1.81
CA ASP A 118 12.98 5.24 0.43
C ASP A 118 13.48 4.10 -0.45
N GLU A 119 12.76 3.85 -1.57
CA GLU A 119 13.09 2.86 -2.59
C GLU A 119 13.29 1.40 -2.10
N ILE A 120 12.67 1.01 -0.99
CA ILE A 120 12.68 -0.38 -0.54
C ILE A 120 11.78 -1.22 -1.45
N SER A 121 12.35 -1.84 -2.47
CA SER A 121 11.63 -2.60 -3.50
C SER A 121 11.42 -4.07 -3.16
N ASP A 122 12.23 -4.65 -2.28
CA ASP A 122 12.11 -6.02 -1.83
C ASP A 122 11.05 -6.14 -0.71
N PRO A 123 9.98 -6.94 -0.91
CA PRO A 123 8.96 -7.15 0.10
C PRO A 123 9.46 -7.84 1.37
N HIS A 124 10.52 -8.65 1.29
CA HIS A 124 11.12 -9.26 2.48
C HIS A 124 11.77 -8.20 3.38
N ASN A 125 12.49 -7.26 2.76
CA ASN A 125 13.10 -6.14 3.48
C ASN A 125 12.04 -5.24 4.11
N LEU A 126 10.99 -4.89 3.37
CA LEU A 126 9.89 -4.09 3.91
C LEU A 126 9.22 -4.79 5.09
N GLY A 127 8.95 -6.10 4.99
CA GLY A 127 8.38 -6.88 6.08
C GLY A 127 9.26 -6.89 7.34
N ALA A 128 10.59 -7.06 7.17
CA ALA A 128 11.54 -7.00 8.28
C ALA A 128 11.56 -5.61 8.95
N ILE A 129 11.51 -4.53 8.15
CA ILE A 129 11.46 -3.15 8.66
C ILE A 129 10.16 -2.92 9.44
N LEU A 130 9.01 -3.34 8.92
CA LEU A 130 7.72 -3.21 9.61
C LEU A 130 7.73 -3.91 10.97
N ARG A 131 8.27 -5.14 11.04
CA ARG A 131 8.41 -5.88 12.29
C ARG A 131 9.31 -5.14 13.29
N THR A 132 10.45 -4.64 12.83
CA THR A 132 11.38 -3.92 13.70
C THR A 132 10.80 -2.59 14.17
N ALA A 133 10.13 -1.85 13.29
CA ALA A 133 9.47 -0.59 13.61
C ALA A 133 8.35 -0.78 14.65
N GLU A 134 7.54 -1.83 14.51
CA GLU A 134 6.50 -2.18 15.48
C GLU A 134 7.11 -2.50 16.85
N CYS A 135 8.13 -3.36 16.91
CA CYS A 135 8.82 -3.71 18.16
C CYS A 135 9.52 -2.50 18.81
N ALA A 136 9.95 -1.53 18.02
CA ALA A 136 10.57 -0.29 18.51
C ALA A 136 9.56 0.76 18.97
N GLY A 137 8.27 0.49 18.88
CA GLY A 137 7.20 1.43 19.24
C GLY A 137 7.06 2.59 18.26
N ALA A 138 7.42 2.41 16.99
CA ALA A 138 7.19 3.43 15.97
C ALA A 138 5.69 3.63 15.74
N HIS A 139 5.28 4.89 15.57
CA HIS A 139 3.87 5.25 15.32
C HIS A 139 3.43 4.96 13.89
N GLY A 140 4.37 4.81 12.97
CA GLY A 140 4.07 4.44 11.60
C GLY A 140 5.30 4.36 10.70
N VAL A 141 5.09 3.73 9.55
CA VAL A 141 6.08 3.61 8.49
C VAL A 141 5.59 4.36 7.26
N ILE A 142 6.50 5.10 6.62
CA ILE A 142 6.21 5.89 5.42
C ILE A 142 6.98 5.31 4.26
N ILE A 143 6.29 5.03 3.16
CA ILE A 143 6.88 4.53 1.92
C ILE A 143 6.48 5.41 0.73
N PRO A 144 7.26 5.47 -0.36
CA PRO A 144 6.83 6.18 -1.55
C PRO A 144 5.73 5.42 -2.30
N LYS A 145 4.85 6.15 -3.02
CA LYS A 145 3.83 5.56 -3.88
C LYS A 145 4.41 4.75 -5.03
N ARG A 146 5.61 5.07 -5.47
CA ARG A 146 6.34 4.41 -6.58
C ARG A 146 7.69 3.95 -6.10
N ARG A 147 8.29 2.95 -6.80
CA ARG A 147 9.61 2.38 -6.51
C ARG A 147 9.73 1.80 -5.11
N SER A 148 8.64 1.23 -4.59
CA SER A 148 8.63 0.57 -3.29
C SER A 148 7.80 -0.70 -3.36
N ALA A 149 8.12 -1.66 -2.52
CA ALA A 149 7.24 -2.77 -2.22
C ALA A 149 5.96 -2.23 -1.58
N GLY A 150 4.83 -2.87 -1.84
CA GLY A 150 3.55 -2.55 -1.22
C GLY A 150 3.20 -3.57 -0.13
N LEU A 151 2.07 -3.36 0.55
CA LEU A 151 1.58 -4.25 1.61
C LEU A 151 0.96 -5.53 1.03
N THR A 152 1.79 -6.38 0.46
CA THR A 152 1.39 -7.65 -0.16
C THR A 152 1.34 -8.79 0.85
N ALA A 153 0.80 -9.97 0.44
CA ALA A 153 0.81 -11.19 1.26
C ALA A 153 2.24 -11.62 1.68
N VAL A 154 3.25 -11.36 0.83
CA VAL A 154 4.66 -11.62 1.16
C VAL A 154 5.11 -10.73 2.31
N VAL A 155 4.76 -9.43 2.29
CA VAL A 155 5.07 -8.49 3.39
C VAL A 155 4.34 -8.90 4.67
N ALA A 156 3.09 -9.35 4.58
CA ALA A 156 2.36 -9.85 5.75
C ALA A 156 3.07 -11.04 6.40
N LYS A 157 3.51 -11.99 5.59
CA LYS A 157 4.24 -13.18 6.05
C LYS A 157 5.60 -12.79 6.67
N THR A 158 6.37 -11.96 6.00
CA THR A 158 7.74 -11.60 6.44
C THR A 158 7.78 -10.62 7.61
N SER A 159 6.71 -9.84 7.79
CA SER A 159 6.54 -8.98 8.96
C SER A 159 6.08 -9.74 10.22
N ALA A 160 5.86 -11.06 10.14
CA ALA A 160 5.33 -11.88 11.23
C ALA A 160 4.04 -11.27 11.85
N GLY A 161 3.18 -10.69 11.01
CA GLY A 161 1.93 -10.07 11.43
C GLY A 161 2.00 -8.60 11.84
N ALA A 162 3.21 -8.01 11.98
CA ALA A 162 3.36 -6.60 12.38
C ALA A 162 2.63 -5.63 11.45
N VAL A 163 2.47 -5.96 10.15
CA VAL A 163 1.71 -5.17 9.18
C VAL A 163 0.25 -4.92 9.63
N SER A 164 -0.32 -5.76 10.49
CA SER A 164 -1.67 -5.59 11.02
C SER A 164 -1.76 -4.55 12.15
N TYR A 165 -0.65 -4.18 12.73
CA TYR A 165 -0.58 -3.28 13.88
C TYR A 165 0.00 -1.93 13.50
N ILE A 166 1.18 -1.90 12.87
CA ILE A 166 1.83 -0.64 12.53
C ILE A 166 1.16 0.03 11.33
N PRO A 167 0.73 1.30 11.45
CA PRO A 167 0.18 2.06 10.33
C PRO A 167 1.23 2.33 9.25
N VAL A 168 0.83 2.22 7.98
CA VAL A 168 1.70 2.52 6.83
C VAL A 168 1.08 3.60 5.98
N ALA A 169 1.82 4.69 5.76
CA ALA A 169 1.42 5.78 4.88
C ALA A 169 2.18 5.74 3.55
N ARG A 170 1.52 6.17 2.47
CA ARG A 170 2.12 6.31 1.14
C ARG A 170 2.19 7.77 0.72
N VAL A 171 3.36 8.22 0.32
CA VAL A 171 3.58 9.60 -0.11
C VAL A 171 4.11 9.68 -1.54
N ALA A 172 3.77 10.74 -2.23
CA ALA A 172 4.24 10.97 -3.60
C ALA A 172 5.73 11.36 -3.63
N ASN A 173 6.19 12.09 -2.61
CA ASN A 173 7.53 12.69 -2.56
C ASN A 173 8.04 12.73 -1.10
N ILE A 174 9.02 11.89 -0.79
CA ILE A 174 9.64 11.83 0.55
C ILE A 174 10.39 13.13 0.89
N PRO A 175 11.25 13.70 0.03
CA PRO A 175 11.90 14.97 0.33
C PRO A 175 10.95 16.12 0.68
N SER A 176 9.80 16.22 -0.02
CA SER A 176 8.79 17.24 0.30
C SER A 176 8.19 17.00 1.68
N LEU A 177 7.79 15.78 1.96
CA LEU A 177 7.26 15.41 3.28
C LEU A 177 8.24 15.74 4.40
N LEU A 178 9.51 15.36 4.25
CA LEU A 178 10.53 15.64 5.28
C LEU A 178 10.72 17.13 5.52
N LYS A 179 10.64 17.98 4.47
CA LYS A 179 10.65 19.45 4.63
C LYS A 179 9.46 19.95 5.43
N ASP A 180 8.27 19.40 5.18
CA ASP A 180 7.06 19.82 5.89
C ASP A 180 7.04 19.35 7.34
N LEU A 181 7.50 18.13 7.62
CA LEU A 181 7.68 17.63 8.97
C LEU A 181 8.72 18.43 9.76
N LYS A 182 9.83 18.84 9.13
CA LYS A 182 10.84 19.72 9.75
C LYS A 182 10.28 21.08 10.15
N LYS A 183 9.40 21.68 9.36
CA LYS A 183 8.70 22.93 9.72
C LYS A 183 7.81 22.74 10.97
N GLN A 184 7.36 21.52 11.23
CA GLN A 184 6.57 21.13 12.41
C GLN A 184 7.44 20.72 13.60
N GLY A 185 8.77 20.89 13.50
CA GLY A 185 9.70 20.58 14.59
C GLY A 185 10.28 19.17 14.58
N ALA A 186 9.99 18.35 13.54
CA ALA A 186 10.57 17.01 13.45
C ALA A 186 12.07 17.05 13.13
N VAL A 187 12.82 16.15 13.74
CA VAL A 187 14.23 15.88 13.44
C VAL A 187 14.34 14.60 12.62
N SER A 188 15.13 14.61 11.56
CA SER A 188 15.34 13.44 10.71
C SER A 188 16.77 12.93 10.79
N TYR A 189 16.93 11.61 10.91
CA TYR A 189 18.20 10.90 10.85
C TYR A 189 18.20 9.97 9.65
N THR A 190 19.26 10.01 8.84
CA THR A 190 19.41 9.09 7.69
C THR A 190 20.32 7.90 8.01
N HIS A 191 21.24 8.07 8.93
CA HIS A 191 22.07 7.00 9.52
C HIS A 191 22.73 7.54 10.80
N LEU A 192 23.02 6.62 11.70
CA LEU A 192 23.83 6.92 12.88
C LEU A 192 25.27 6.49 12.56
N THR A 193 26.17 7.47 12.46
CA THR A 193 27.60 7.18 12.57
C THR A 193 27.92 7.04 14.04
N LEU A 194 28.19 5.83 14.50
CA LEU A 194 28.79 5.64 15.80
C LEU A 194 30.22 6.26 15.74
N PRO A 195 30.61 7.11 16.72
CA PRO A 195 31.99 7.54 16.79
C PRO A 195 32.87 6.32 16.92
N THR A 196 33.74 6.09 15.93
CA THR A 196 34.83 5.12 16.03
C THR A 196 35.84 5.68 17.04
N THR A 197 35.84 5.10 18.23
CA THR A 197 36.90 5.32 19.23
C THR A 197 38.16 4.64 18.78
#